data_497f316cc07e51429c6c6f6e4e1dc3a2
#
_entry.id   497f316cc07e51429c6c6f6e4e1dc3a2
#
_cell.length_a   1.000
_cell.length_b   1.000
_cell.length_c   1.000
_cell.angle_alpha   90.00
_cell.angle_beta   90.00
_cell.angle_gamma   90.00
#
_symmetry.space_group_name_H-M   'P 1'
#
loop_
_entity.id
_entity.type
_entity.pdbx_description
1 polymer ?
#
loop_
_entity_poly.entity_id
_entity_poly.type
_entity_poly.pdbx_seq_one_letter_code
_entity_poly.pdbx_strand_id
1 'polypeptide(L)'
;MGDSIRFLAFNKKESSMKENSRVFLGIVLWTVVALFFVAAGIYVIAHGMGKGDDEVQTEIYASAIEHVEPESVGLDSHHLGYIAPKVEEYIAMGATEGAVVAVVREDKLAYLEAFGNRERGGEAMTVDARFDLASLTKPVAVATSIMQLVERGEVSLEQRVSAVIPEFQDYVDPKTKEVVYATISDLMSHSSGLRPYVALSRLEQDYPDREFSRELLLEYIMTSERMGAPRTICKYSCLNYILLGEIVERLTGVSLAEYATQNIFAPLQMTNTCFTPNEEYAQLSAPTSAVGADEELRGVVNDPLARELMAGVSGNAGLFSTAEDLAVYVAMLLNGGEWQGERVLTSRAVEMLFTVPEGVETTRTMAWDRLSSNFEALEEGEVGSIYVHTGATGTSIHIDRAQRMAIIILTNRTHAEGAASDIKELRRSIATIVSYAVM
;
A
#
# COMPACT_ATOMS: atom_id res chain seq x y z
N MET A 1 19.65 65.78 37.86
CA MET A 1 19.17 64.42 38.25
C MET A 1 17.64 64.28 38.15
N GLY A 2 16.90 65.27 37.69
CA GLY A 2 15.42 65.26 37.63
C GLY A 2 14.83 64.75 36.29
N ASP A 3 15.50 64.92 35.20
CA ASP A 3 14.90 64.67 33.87
C ASP A 3 15.05 63.22 33.35
N SER A 4 16.07 62.46 33.80
CA SER A 4 16.30 61.06 33.43
C SER A 4 15.26 60.09 34.04
N ILE A 5 14.67 60.42 35.17
CA ILE A 5 13.65 59.58 35.84
C ILE A 5 12.29 59.70 35.17
N ARG A 6 11.96 60.84 34.63
CA ARG A 6 10.67 61.06 33.91
C ARG A 6 10.63 60.36 32.55
N PHE A 7 11.76 60.26 31.84
CA PHE A 7 11.84 59.60 30.55
C PHE A 7 11.74 58.06 30.68
N LEU A 8 12.31 57.47 31.70
CA LEU A 8 12.22 56.03 32.01
C LEU A 8 10.79 55.60 32.45
N ALA A 9 10.08 56.46 33.18
CA ALA A 9 8.71 56.17 33.61
C ALA A 9 7.69 56.27 32.45
N PHE A 10 7.91 57.15 31.51
CA PHE A 10 7.05 57.31 30.32
C PHE A 10 7.20 56.10 29.36
N ASN A 11 8.44 55.65 29.09
CA ASN A 11 8.67 54.47 28.23
C ASN A 11 8.16 53.18 28.85
N LYS A 12 8.20 53.02 30.16
CA LYS A 12 7.67 51.83 30.85
C LYS A 12 6.13 51.75 30.79
N LYS A 13 5.46 52.92 30.78
CA LYS A 13 4.01 52.98 30.71
C LYS A 13 3.49 52.72 29.28
N GLU A 14 4.23 53.13 28.25
CA GLU A 14 3.90 52.85 26.83
C GLU A 14 4.14 51.41 26.46
N SER A 15 5.20 50.77 26.95
CA SER A 15 5.49 49.34 26.81
C SER A 15 4.40 48.48 27.44
N SER A 16 3.99 48.79 28.66
CA SER A 16 2.91 48.09 29.38
C SER A 16 1.56 48.21 28.70
N MET A 17 1.23 49.38 28.11
CA MET A 17 -0.03 49.55 27.37
C MET A 17 -0.05 48.79 26.05
N LYS A 18 1.06 48.66 25.35
CA LYS A 18 1.18 47.86 24.11
C LYS A 18 1.12 46.36 24.41
N GLU A 19 1.65 45.90 25.53
CA GLU A 19 1.61 44.50 25.94
C GLU A 19 0.20 44.09 26.37
N ASN A 20 -0.47 44.90 27.17
CA ASN A 20 -1.88 44.71 27.57
C ASN A 20 -2.83 44.73 26.37
N SER A 21 -2.57 45.56 25.35
CA SER A 21 -3.36 45.62 24.12
C SER A 21 -3.21 44.34 23.27
N ARG A 22 -2.02 43.75 23.21
CA ARG A 22 -1.79 42.47 22.52
C ARG A 22 -2.43 41.29 23.21
N VAL A 23 -2.39 41.25 24.56
CA VAL A 23 -3.05 40.21 25.36
C VAL A 23 -4.58 40.33 25.22
N PHE A 24 -5.11 41.53 25.25
CA PHE A 24 -6.55 41.78 25.06
C PHE A 24 -7.01 41.37 23.65
N LEU A 25 -6.25 41.70 22.63
CA LEU A 25 -6.54 41.29 21.23
C LEU A 25 -6.49 39.78 21.06
N GLY A 26 -5.54 39.11 21.71
CA GLY A 26 -5.43 37.64 21.73
C GLY A 26 -6.64 36.98 22.40
N ILE A 27 -7.06 37.47 23.54
CA ILE A 27 -8.24 36.97 24.28
C ILE A 27 -9.51 37.15 23.45
N VAL A 28 -9.70 38.32 22.80
CA VAL A 28 -10.88 38.58 21.95
C VAL A 28 -10.87 37.64 20.72
N LEU A 29 -9.72 37.40 20.12
CA LEU A 29 -9.60 36.48 18.97
C LEU A 29 -9.94 35.03 19.37
N TRP A 30 -9.43 34.56 20.53
CA TRP A 30 -9.75 33.22 21.04
C TRP A 30 -11.22 33.06 21.43
N THR A 31 -11.84 34.12 22.00
CA THR A 31 -13.27 34.09 22.33
C THR A 31 -14.14 34.04 21.07
N VAL A 32 -13.78 34.76 20.01
CA VAL A 32 -14.50 34.73 18.73
C VAL A 32 -14.38 33.35 18.06
N VAL A 33 -13.18 32.74 18.07
CA VAL A 33 -12.96 31.37 17.54
C VAL A 33 -13.76 30.35 18.37
N ALA A 34 -13.73 30.43 19.68
CA ALA A 34 -14.51 29.54 20.55
C ALA A 34 -16.03 29.68 20.33
N LEU A 35 -16.53 30.89 20.16
CA LEU A 35 -17.94 31.15 19.85
C LEU A 35 -18.34 30.63 18.48
N PHE A 36 -17.44 30.67 17.51
CA PHE A 36 -17.67 30.10 16.17
C PHE A 36 -17.81 28.57 16.22
N PHE A 37 -16.96 27.89 16.99
CA PHE A 37 -17.09 26.44 17.19
C PHE A 37 -18.31 26.03 17.99
N VAL A 38 -18.73 26.83 18.99
CA VAL A 38 -19.97 26.59 19.74
C VAL A 38 -21.19 26.83 18.84
N ALA A 39 -21.17 27.87 18.01
CA ALA A 39 -22.25 28.15 17.06
C ALA A 39 -22.34 27.08 15.97
N ALA A 40 -21.22 26.59 15.46
CA ALA A 40 -21.17 25.48 14.52
C ALA A 40 -21.67 24.16 15.15
N GLY A 41 -21.29 23.88 16.42
CA GLY A 41 -21.82 22.75 17.17
C GLY A 41 -23.31 22.80 17.42
N ILE A 42 -23.85 23.99 17.78
CA ILE A 42 -25.31 24.22 17.97
C ILE A 42 -26.05 24.12 16.62
N TYR A 43 -25.44 24.57 15.52
CA TYR A 43 -26.04 24.45 14.19
C TYR A 43 -26.15 22.97 13.78
N VAL A 44 -25.12 22.16 14.03
CA VAL A 44 -25.15 20.71 13.78
C VAL A 44 -26.20 20.02 14.68
N ILE A 45 -26.30 20.38 15.96
CA ILE A 45 -27.29 19.79 16.87
C ILE A 45 -28.71 20.24 16.49
N ALA A 46 -28.93 21.52 16.15
CA ALA A 46 -30.25 22.04 15.79
C ALA A 46 -30.79 21.51 14.44
N HIS A 47 -29.90 21.11 13.51
CA HIS A 47 -30.29 20.48 12.23
C HIS A 47 -30.36 18.97 12.32
N GLY A 48 -29.80 18.34 13.38
CA GLY A 48 -29.90 16.91 13.66
C GLY A 48 -31.13 16.46 14.44
N MET A 49 -31.97 17.42 14.96
CA MET A 49 -33.18 17.12 15.76
C MET A 49 -34.45 17.50 15.02
N GLY A 50 -34.62 17.10 13.78
CA GLY A 50 -35.82 17.42 13.02
C GLY A 50 -36.36 16.22 12.23
N LYS A 51 -37.34 15.54 12.86
CA LYS A 51 -38.28 14.56 12.31
C LYS A 51 -37.76 13.16 12.02
N GLY A 52 -38.26 12.22 12.83
CA GLY A 52 -38.29 10.81 12.52
C GLY A 52 -39.18 10.56 11.30
N ASP A 53 -38.61 9.81 10.39
CA ASP A 53 -39.19 8.72 9.62
C ASP A 53 -37.98 7.90 9.15
N ASP A 54 -37.97 6.63 9.52
CA ASP A 54 -36.90 5.69 9.28
C ASP A 54 -36.79 5.37 7.77
N GLU A 55 -36.19 6.27 6.99
CA GLU A 55 -35.40 5.88 5.83
C GLU A 55 -33.94 6.01 6.24
N VAL A 56 -33.32 4.87 6.52
CA VAL A 56 -31.88 4.74 6.46
C VAL A 56 -31.50 5.11 5.03
N GLN A 57 -31.22 6.39 4.78
CA GLN A 57 -30.46 6.79 3.61
C GLN A 57 -29.09 6.15 3.78
N THR A 58 -28.95 4.96 3.22
CA THR A 58 -27.64 4.48 2.82
C THR A 58 -27.11 5.57 1.91
N GLU A 59 -26.21 6.43 2.40
CA GLU A 59 -25.39 7.24 1.52
C GLU A 59 -24.64 6.24 0.66
N ILE A 60 -25.16 6.01 -0.53
CA ILE A 60 -24.44 5.31 -1.59
C ILE A 60 -23.33 6.29 -1.92
N TYR A 61 -22.16 6.11 -1.32
CA TYR A 61 -20.95 6.76 -1.78
C TYR A 61 -20.81 6.37 -3.25
N ALA A 62 -20.98 7.35 -4.13
CA ALA A 62 -20.78 7.10 -5.55
C ALA A 62 -19.37 6.51 -5.69
N SER A 63 -19.28 5.36 -6.36
CA SER A 63 -18.00 4.74 -6.67
C SER A 63 -17.03 5.77 -7.23
N ALA A 64 -15.80 5.77 -6.74
CA ALA A 64 -14.75 6.65 -7.27
C ALA A 64 -14.37 6.29 -8.72
N ILE A 65 -14.77 5.11 -9.21
CA ILE A 65 -14.54 4.64 -10.59
C ILE A 65 -15.88 4.34 -11.28
N GLU A 66 -15.98 4.71 -12.55
CA GLU A 66 -17.20 4.44 -13.34
C GLU A 66 -17.29 2.97 -13.73
N HIS A 67 -18.41 2.34 -13.38
CA HIS A 67 -18.76 0.99 -13.81
C HIS A 67 -19.41 1.06 -15.19
N VAL A 68 -18.96 0.21 -16.10
CA VAL A 68 -19.43 0.20 -17.50
C VAL A 68 -19.65 -1.22 -18.02
N GLU A 69 -20.49 -1.35 -19.03
CA GLU A 69 -20.59 -2.61 -19.77
C GLU A 69 -19.26 -2.91 -20.49
N PRO A 70 -18.77 -4.15 -20.44
CA PRO A 70 -17.48 -4.55 -21.01
C PRO A 70 -17.29 -4.12 -22.47
N GLU A 71 -18.33 -4.22 -23.29
CA GLU A 71 -18.30 -3.87 -24.70
C GLU A 71 -18.00 -2.38 -24.95
N SER A 72 -18.37 -1.51 -24.00
CA SER A 72 -18.13 -0.07 -24.13
C SER A 72 -16.65 0.30 -24.09
N VAL A 73 -15.82 -0.59 -23.53
CA VAL A 73 -14.36 -0.45 -23.47
C VAL A 73 -13.66 -1.54 -24.30
N GLY A 74 -14.37 -2.20 -25.21
CA GLY A 74 -13.82 -3.17 -26.16
C GLY A 74 -13.45 -4.51 -25.51
N LEU A 75 -14.22 -4.95 -24.49
CA LEU A 75 -14.15 -6.29 -23.91
C LEU A 75 -15.41 -7.09 -24.27
N ASP A 76 -15.26 -8.37 -24.57
CA ASP A 76 -16.35 -9.29 -24.82
C ASP A 76 -16.86 -9.88 -23.50
N SER A 77 -18.07 -9.50 -23.09
CA SER A 77 -18.71 -10.00 -21.86
C SER A 77 -18.92 -11.52 -21.87
N HIS A 78 -19.13 -12.12 -23.05
CA HIS A 78 -19.25 -13.58 -23.18
C HIS A 78 -17.94 -14.28 -22.76
N HIS A 79 -16.78 -13.75 -23.18
CA HIS A 79 -15.48 -14.29 -22.75
C HIS A 79 -15.23 -14.03 -21.27
N LEU A 80 -15.55 -12.85 -20.75
CA LEU A 80 -15.45 -12.58 -19.30
C LEU A 80 -16.30 -13.53 -18.47
N GLY A 81 -17.44 -14.01 -19.01
CA GLY A 81 -18.29 -15.01 -18.38
C GLY A 81 -17.58 -16.34 -18.04
N TYR A 82 -16.43 -16.65 -18.66
CA TYR A 82 -15.63 -17.82 -18.29
C TYR A 82 -14.86 -17.65 -16.98
N ILE A 83 -14.79 -16.45 -16.40
CA ILE A 83 -14.15 -16.21 -15.10
C ILE A 83 -14.90 -16.97 -14.01
N ALA A 84 -16.23 -16.83 -13.94
CA ALA A 84 -17.04 -17.44 -12.89
C ALA A 84 -16.82 -18.95 -12.75
N PRO A 85 -17.05 -19.79 -13.79
CA PRO A 85 -16.84 -21.23 -13.66
C PRO A 85 -15.38 -21.59 -13.33
N LYS A 86 -14.41 -20.77 -13.74
CA LYS A 86 -13.00 -21.01 -13.40
C LYS A 86 -12.72 -20.75 -11.93
N VAL A 87 -13.22 -19.66 -11.36
CA VAL A 87 -13.07 -19.35 -9.92
C VAL A 87 -13.78 -20.41 -9.07
N GLU A 88 -15.00 -20.80 -9.45
CA GLU A 88 -15.78 -21.83 -8.75
C GLU A 88 -15.08 -23.20 -8.74
N GLU A 89 -14.41 -23.57 -9.83
CA GLU A 89 -13.56 -24.76 -9.90
C GLU A 89 -12.48 -24.75 -8.83
N TYR A 90 -11.76 -23.63 -8.64
CA TYR A 90 -10.70 -23.53 -7.65
C TYR A 90 -11.23 -23.42 -6.21
N ILE A 91 -12.40 -22.84 -6.00
CA ILE A 91 -13.11 -22.87 -4.71
C ILE A 91 -13.49 -24.32 -4.38
N ALA A 92 -14.05 -25.06 -5.33
CA ALA A 92 -14.43 -26.48 -5.14
C ALA A 92 -13.21 -27.39 -4.86
N MET A 93 -12.03 -27.02 -5.38
CA MET A 93 -10.74 -27.68 -5.07
C MET A 93 -10.15 -27.28 -3.71
N GLY A 94 -10.75 -26.34 -2.99
CA GLY A 94 -10.26 -25.83 -1.71
C GLY A 94 -9.04 -24.91 -1.84
N ALA A 95 -8.82 -24.29 -3.00
CA ALA A 95 -7.71 -23.36 -3.22
C ALA A 95 -7.92 -22.01 -2.50
N THR A 96 -9.16 -21.60 -2.36
CA THR A 96 -9.60 -20.42 -1.62
C THR A 96 -11.06 -20.64 -1.18
N GLU A 97 -11.51 -19.97 -0.12
CA GLU A 97 -12.90 -19.98 0.29
C GLU A 97 -13.77 -19.08 -0.61
N GLY A 98 -13.19 -17.99 -1.08
CA GLY A 98 -13.85 -17.07 -2.01
C GLY A 98 -12.86 -16.15 -2.70
N ALA A 99 -13.38 -15.37 -3.62
CA ALA A 99 -12.61 -14.42 -4.41
C ALA A 99 -13.44 -13.20 -4.80
N VAL A 100 -12.76 -12.07 -5.05
CA VAL A 100 -13.29 -10.94 -5.79
C VAL A 100 -12.37 -10.69 -6.98
N VAL A 101 -12.97 -10.60 -8.18
CA VAL A 101 -12.24 -10.33 -9.43
C VAL A 101 -12.75 -9.03 -10.03
N ALA A 102 -11.82 -8.15 -10.39
CA ALA A 102 -12.13 -6.91 -11.09
C ALA A 102 -11.26 -6.76 -12.34
N VAL A 103 -11.83 -6.20 -13.40
CA VAL A 103 -11.13 -5.84 -14.65
C VAL A 103 -11.36 -4.36 -14.94
N VAL A 104 -10.25 -3.63 -14.99
CA VAL A 104 -10.21 -2.21 -15.38
C VAL A 104 -9.70 -2.10 -16.81
N ARG A 105 -10.35 -1.30 -17.63
CA ARG A 105 -9.87 -0.95 -18.98
C ARG A 105 -10.28 0.48 -19.32
N GLU A 106 -9.39 1.25 -19.95
CA GLU A 106 -9.62 2.65 -20.34
C GLU A 106 -10.19 3.50 -19.19
N ASP A 107 -9.59 3.33 -17.98
CA ASP A 107 -9.97 4.04 -16.76
C ASP A 107 -11.38 3.73 -16.23
N LYS A 108 -11.99 2.63 -16.68
CA LYS A 108 -13.34 2.18 -16.31
C LYS A 108 -13.29 0.80 -15.68
N LEU A 109 -14.19 0.53 -14.75
CA LEU A 109 -14.39 -0.78 -14.15
C LEU A 109 -15.39 -1.56 -15.00
N ALA A 110 -14.86 -2.46 -15.84
CA ALA A 110 -15.66 -3.22 -16.82
C ALA A 110 -16.16 -4.56 -16.28
N TYR A 111 -15.58 -5.05 -15.18
CA TYR A 111 -16.00 -6.30 -14.55
C TYR A 111 -15.70 -6.23 -13.05
N LEU A 112 -16.66 -6.62 -12.22
CA LEU A 112 -16.51 -6.75 -10.77
C LEU A 112 -17.47 -7.82 -10.26
N GLU A 113 -16.95 -8.96 -9.81
CA GLU A 113 -17.75 -10.04 -9.26
C GLU A 113 -17.09 -10.68 -8.03
N ALA A 114 -17.94 -11.18 -7.13
CA ALA A 114 -17.55 -11.91 -5.92
C ALA A 114 -18.02 -13.37 -6.04
N PHE A 115 -17.21 -14.30 -5.54
CA PHE A 115 -17.40 -15.73 -5.66
C PHE A 115 -17.17 -16.44 -4.32
N GLY A 116 -17.92 -17.49 -4.05
CA GLY A 116 -17.77 -18.33 -2.87
C GLY A 116 -18.14 -17.64 -1.58
N ASN A 117 -17.45 -17.97 -0.51
CA ASN A 117 -17.72 -17.45 0.82
C ASN A 117 -16.58 -16.57 1.34
N ARG A 118 -16.94 -15.58 2.17
CA ARG A 118 -15.95 -14.74 2.86
C ARG A 118 -15.16 -15.55 3.88
N GLU A 119 -15.83 -16.50 4.53
CA GLU A 119 -15.24 -17.41 5.47
C GLU A 119 -15.79 -18.84 5.28
N ARG A 120 -15.11 -19.84 5.80
CA ARG A 120 -15.49 -21.25 5.68
C ARG A 120 -16.88 -21.52 6.24
N GLY A 121 -17.80 -21.92 5.36
CA GLY A 121 -19.19 -22.23 5.74
C GLY A 121 -19.97 -21.05 6.29
N GLY A 122 -19.47 -19.84 6.13
CA GLY A 122 -20.06 -18.59 6.59
C GLY A 122 -20.78 -17.82 5.49
N GLU A 123 -20.73 -16.49 5.61
CA GLU A 123 -21.41 -15.58 4.68
C GLU A 123 -20.81 -15.61 3.27
N ALA A 124 -21.66 -15.38 2.28
CA ALA A 124 -21.20 -15.23 0.91
C ALA A 124 -20.18 -14.09 0.78
N MET A 125 -19.22 -14.26 -0.11
CA MET A 125 -18.29 -13.18 -0.49
C MET A 125 -19.07 -12.04 -1.15
N THR A 126 -18.69 -10.81 -0.84
CA THR A 126 -19.28 -9.60 -1.43
C THR A 126 -18.22 -8.78 -2.13
N VAL A 127 -18.62 -7.97 -3.11
CA VAL A 127 -17.67 -7.15 -3.90
C VAL A 127 -16.96 -6.08 -3.07
N ASP A 128 -17.54 -5.65 -1.96
CA ASP A 128 -17.01 -4.71 -0.98
C ASP A 128 -16.19 -5.39 0.13
N ALA A 129 -16.00 -6.71 0.04
CA ALA A 129 -15.16 -7.44 0.99
C ALA A 129 -13.73 -6.86 0.98
N ARG A 130 -13.16 -6.78 2.17
CA ARG A 130 -11.84 -6.21 2.42
C ARG A 130 -10.83 -7.33 2.59
N PHE A 131 -9.66 -7.17 2.01
CA PHE A 131 -8.62 -8.20 2.01
C PHE A 131 -7.32 -7.68 2.59
N ASP A 132 -6.65 -8.51 3.38
CA ASP A 132 -5.22 -8.31 3.65
C ASP A 132 -4.46 -8.47 2.33
N LEU A 133 -3.93 -7.37 1.84
CA LEU A 133 -3.22 -7.30 0.56
C LEU A 133 -1.85 -7.96 0.61
N ALA A 134 -1.34 -8.26 1.79
CA ALA A 134 0.00 -8.79 1.99
C ALA A 134 1.04 -7.97 1.19
N SER A 135 1.77 -8.64 0.30
CA SER A 135 2.85 -7.98 -0.45
C SER A 135 2.41 -6.94 -1.48
N LEU A 136 1.12 -6.81 -1.81
CA LEU A 136 0.66 -5.67 -2.61
C LEU A 136 0.82 -4.32 -1.86
N THR A 137 1.03 -4.35 -0.55
CA THR A 137 1.48 -3.18 0.24
C THR A 137 2.71 -2.51 -0.40
N LYS A 138 3.62 -3.32 -0.97
CA LYS A 138 4.86 -2.84 -1.55
C LYS A 138 4.65 -1.87 -2.73
N PRO A 139 3.96 -2.25 -3.81
CA PRO A 139 3.71 -1.32 -4.90
C PRO A 139 2.72 -0.21 -4.51
N VAL A 140 1.62 -0.55 -3.84
CA VAL A 140 0.51 0.37 -3.61
C VAL A 140 0.87 1.49 -2.64
N ALA A 141 1.42 1.16 -1.48
CA ALA A 141 1.78 2.15 -0.47
C ALA A 141 3.24 2.62 -0.60
N VAL A 142 4.20 1.68 -0.55
CA VAL A 142 5.62 2.02 -0.33
C VAL A 142 6.30 2.56 -1.57
N ALA A 143 6.22 1.85 -2.71
CA ALA A 143 6.89 2.29 -3.94
C ALA A 143 6.29 3.62 -4.43
N THR A 144 4.97 3.79 -4.32
CA THR A 144 4.29 5.06 -4.63
C THR A 144 4.79 6.19 -3.72
N SER A 145 4.90 5.97 -2.40
CA SER A 145 5.43 6.96 -1.45
C SER A 145 6.88 7.33 -1.76
N ILE A 146 7.74 6.35 -2.02
CA ILE A 146 9.15 6.61 -2.39
C ILE A 146 9.22 7.45 -3.67
N MET A 147 8.40 7.14 -4.68
CA MET A 147 8.40 7.91 -5.93
C MET A 147 7.91 9.35 -5.73
N GLN A 148 6.96 9.60 -4.83
CA GLN A 148 6.57 10.96 -4.45
C GLN A 148 7.72 11.73 -3.78
N LEU A 149 8.50 11.07 -2.91
CA LEU A 149 9.67 11.69 -2.28
C LEU A 149 10.80 11.95 -3.31
N VAL A 150 10.95 11.06 -4.30
CA VAL A 150 11.89 11.27 -5.43
C VAL A 150 11.49 12.48 -6.27
N GLU A 151 10.20 12.63 -6.60
CA GLU A 151 9.69 13.77 -7.36
C GLU A 151 9.88 15.12 -6.65
N ARG A 152 9.76 15.11 -5.31
CA ARG A 152 9.98 16.29 -4.47
C ARG A 152 11.47 16.59 -4.26
N GLY A 153 12.36 15.70 -4.72
CA GLY A 153 13.80 15.85 -4.52
C GLY A 153 14.27 15.58 -3.07
N GLU A 154 13.42 14.96 -2.26
CA GLU A 154 13.73 14.60 -0.86
C GLU A 154 14.65 13.38 -0.77
N VAL A 155 14.61 12.53 -1.80
CA VAL A 155 15.50 11.38 -1.97
C VAL A 155 15.75 11.14 -3.46
N SER A 156 16.87 10.48 -3.80
CA SER A 156 17.17 10.04 -5.17
C SER A 156 17.21 8.52 -5.22
N LEU A 157 16.80 7.91 -6.33
CA LEU A 157 16.91 6.46 -6.53
C LEU A 157 18.34 5.96 -6.44
N GLU A 158 19.32 6.78 -6.86
CA GLU A 158 20.74 6.49 -6.80
C GLU A 158 21.37 6.83 -5.43
N GLN A 159 20.58 7.40 -4.52
CA GLN A 159 21.07 7.71 -3.17
C GLN A 159 21.37 6.43 -2.41
N ARG A 160 22.50 6.41 -1.71
CA ARG A 160 22.91 5.30 -0.84
C ARG A 160 21.92 5.14 0.31
N VAL A 161 21.58 3.91 0.62
CA VAL A 161 20.73 3.60 1.79
C VAL A 161 21.36 4.15 3.07
N SER A 162 22.67 3.98 3.25
CA SER A 162 23.43 4.49 4.41
C SER A 162 23.47 6.02 4.54
N ALA A 163 23.10 6.76 3.49
CA ALA A 163 22.94 8.22 3.58
C ALA A 163 21.63 8.65 4.24
N VAL A 164 20.59 7.79 4.23
CA VAL A 164 19.29 8.02 4.90
C VAL A 164 19.23 7.25 6.23
N ILE A 165 19.76 6.05 6.23
CA ILE A 165 19.85 5.16 7.40
C ILE A 165 21.34 4.96 7.73
N PRO A 166 21.98 5.84 8.54
CA PRO A 166 23.42 5.76 8.82
C PRO A 166 23.85 4.43 9.45
N GLU A 167 22.93 3.73 10.12
CA GLU A 167 23.16 2.43 10.76
C GLU A 167 23.21 1.26 9.76
N PHE A 168 22.79 1.48 8.50
CA PHE A 168 22.82 0.46 7.47
C PHE A 168 24.23 0.09 7.08
N GLN A 169 24.60 -1.17 7.28
CA GLN A 169 25.90 -1.70 6.91
C GLN A 169 25.93 -2.08 5.43
N ASP A 170 26.76 -1.38 4.67
CA ASP A 170 26.97 -1.70 3.26
C ASP A 170 27.74 -3.03 3.09
N TYR A 171 27.63 -3.62 1.92
CA TYR A 171 28.34 -4.86 1.60
C TYR A 171 29.84 -4.62 1.52
N VAL A 172 30.62 -5.48 2.20
CA VAL A 172 32.09 -5.51 2.09
C VAL A 172 32.50 -6.82 1.41
N ASP A 173 33.12 -6.74 0.24
CA ASP A 173 33.59 -7.92 -0.46
C ASP A 173 34.59 -8.67 0.43
N PRO A 174 34.35 -9.97 0.71
CA PRO A 174 35.19 -10.73 1.63
C PRO A 174 36.64 -10.94 1.14
N LYS A 175 36.88 -10.85 -0.19
CA LYS A 175 38.18 -11.07 -0.82
C LYS A 175 38.93 -9.75 -1.05
N THR A 176 38.27 -8.78 -1.71
CA THR A 176 38.92 -7.50 -2.10
C THR A 176 38.86 -6.46 -0.99
N LYS A 177 37.96 -6.61 -0.01
CA LYS A 177 37.65 -5.63 1.03
C LYS A 177 37.05 -4.33 0.49
N GLU A 178 36.65 -4.30 -0.75
CA GLU A 178 35.92 -3.16 -1.32
C GLU A 178 34.52 -3.05 -0.76
N VAL A 179 34.09 -1.81 -0.53
CA VAL A 179 32.73 -1.50 -0.07
C VAL A 179 31.84 -1.25 -1.28
N VAL A 180 30.74 -1.99 -1.39
CA VAL A 180 29.72 -1.80 -2.42
C VAL A 180 28.45 -1.30 -1.75
N TYR A 181 28.03 -0.11 -2.14
CA TYR A 181 26.88 0.59 -1.54
C TYR A 181 25.57 0.13 -2.19
N ALA A 182 24.58 -0.17 -1.35
CA ALA A 182 23.21 -0.34 -1.80
C ALA A 182 22.51 1.02 -1.95
N THR A 183 21.69 1.16 -2.99
CA THR A 183 20.90 2.37 -3.27
C THR A 183 19.41 2.15 -2.99
N ILE A 184 18.63 3.23 -3.01
CA ILE A 184 17.16 3.17 -2.93
C ILE A 184 16.61 2.31 -4.07
N SER A 185 17.13 2.46 -5.29
CA SER A 185 16.79 1.64 -6.44
C SER A 185 17.04 0.14 -6.20
N ASP A 186 18.16 -0.20 -5.54
CA ASP A 186 18.49 -1.58 -5.21
C ASP A 186 17.51 -2.21 -4.21
N LEU A 187 16.99 -1.42 -3.26
CA LEU A 187 15.93 -1.87 -2.36
C LEU A 187 14.62 -2.09 -3.12
N MET A 188 14.20 -1.13 -3.94
CA MET A 188 12.94 -1.18 -4.70
C MET A 188 12.90 -2.36 -5.66
N SER A 189 13.99 -2.64 -6.36
CA SER A 189 14.11 -3.71 -7.36
C SER A 189 14.55 -5.06 -6.79
N HIS A 190 14.70 -5.18 -5.47
CA HIS A 190 15.16 -6.39 -4.80
C HIS A 190 16.58 -6.86 -5.17
N SER A 191 17.45 -5.93 -5.54
CA SER A 191 18.83 -6.18 -5.94
C SER A 191 19.88 -5.75 -4.90
N SER A 192 19.46 -5.43 -3.68
CA SER A 192 20.33 -4.94 -2.60
C SER A 192 21.26 -6.00 -1.97
N GLY A 193 21.03 -7.27 -2.25
CA GLY A 193 21.73 -8.39 -1.60
C GLY A 193 21.21 -8.75 -0.21
N LEU A 194 20.16 -8.10 0.31
CA LEU A 194 19.50 -8.48 1.55
C LEU A 194 18.81 -9.84 1.44
N ARG A 195 18.73 -10.56 2.57
CA ARG A 195 17.99 -11.83 2.66
C ARG A 195 16.50 -11.61 2.33
N PRO A 196 15.81 -12.65 1.81
CA PRO A 196 14.38 -12.55 1.46
C PRO A 196 13.48 -12.20 2.64
N TYR A 197 13.76 -12.82 3.79
CA TYR A 197 12.92 -12.78 4.99
C TYR A 197 13.69 -13.24 6.21
N VAL A 198 13.21 -12.96 7.40
CA VAL A 198 13.66 -13.56 8.66
C VAL A 198 12.46 -14.10 9.43
N ALA A 199 12.51 -15.35 9.87
CA ALA A 199 11.48 -15.91 10.72
C ALA A 199 11.64 -15.37 12.15
N LEU A 200 10.53 -15.21 12.90
CA LEU A 200 10.57 -14.80 14.31
C LEU A 200 11.43 -15.75 15.15
N SER A 201 11.33 -17.07 14.92
CA SER A 201 12.15 -18.08 15.58
C SER A 201 13.65 -17.91 15.32
N ARG A 202 14.03 -17.34 14.18
CA ARG A 202 15.42 -17.01 13.89
C ARG A 202 15.89 -15.79 14.68
N LEU A 203 15.05 -14.76 14.79
CA LEU A 203 15.35 -13.60 15.64
C LEU A 203 15.50 -14.01 17.10
N GLU A 204 14.64 -14.91 17.59
CA GLU A 204 14.72 -15.46 18.95
C GLU A 204 16.05 -16.21 19.19
N GLN A 205 16.50 -17.00 18.20
CA GLN A 205 17.77 -17.74 18.29
C GLN A 205 19.00 -16.80 18.25
N ASP A 206 18.96 -15.78 17.40
CA ASP A 206 20.08 -14.87 17.24
C ASP A 206 20.17 -13.82 18.40
N TYR A 207 19.03 -13.54 19.05
CA TYR A 207 18.89 -12.54 20.12
C TYR A 207 18.08 -13.06 21.32
N PRO A 208 18.51 -14.14 21.99
CA PRO A 208 17.70 -14.85 23.00
C PRO A 208 17.34 -14.02 24.24
N ASP A 209 18.12 -12.96 24.52
CA ASP A 209 17.93 -12.09 25.69
C ASP A 209 17.29 -10.72 25.31
N ARG A 210 16.82 -10.56 24.08
CA ARG A 210 16.23 -9.31 23.58
C ARG A 210 14.72 -9.43 23.48
N GLU A 211 14.02 -8.40 23.89
CA GLU A 211 12.59 -8.26 23.64
C GLU A 211 12.32 -8.07 22.14
N PHE A 212 11.30 -8.72 21.63
CA PHE A 212 10.84 -8.54 20.27
C PHE A 212 10.29 -7.12 20.09
N SER A 213 10.91 -6.37 19.21
CA SER A 213 10.52 -5.00 18.92
C SER A 213 10.84 -4.61 17.49
N ARG A 214 10.27 -3.48 17.05
CA ARG A 214 10.61 -2.85 15.77
C ARG A 214 12.11 -2.59 15.67
N GLU A 215 12.71 -2.07 16.72
CA GLU A 215 14.13 -1.71 16.77
C GLU A 215 15.02 -2.94 16.57
N LEU A 216 14.66 -4.07 17.19
CA LEU A 216 15.37 -5.34 17.01
C LEU A 216 15.32 -5.80 15.55
N LEU A 217 14.15 -5.75 14.93
CA LEU A 217 13.98 -6.11 13.51
C LEU A 217 14.81 -5.22 12.60
N LEU A 218 14.74 -3.90 12.80
CA LEU A 218 15.48 -2.94 12.00
C LEU A 218 16.99 -3.13 12.19
N GLU A 219 17.48 -3.32 13.43
CA GLU A 219 18.88 -3.62 13.71
C GLU A 219 19.35 -4.88 12.97
N TYR A 220 18.54 -5.97 13.04
CA TYR A 220 18.85 -7.19 12.29
C TYR A 220 18.95 -6.92 10.78
N ILE A 221 18.00 -6.20 10.19
CA ILE A 221 18.00 -5.93 8.75
C ILE A 221 19.22 -5.10 8.36
N MET A 222 19.53 -4.07 9.13
CA MET A 222 20.62 -3.14 8.85
C MET A 222 22.00 -3.78 9.00
N THR A 223 22.16 -4.75 9.92
CA THR A 223 23.46 -5.35 10.27
C THR A 223 23.67 -6.78 9.75
N SER A 224 22.59 -7.45 9.29
CA SER A 224 22.68 -8.85 8.83
C SER A 224 23.61 -9.03 7.62
N GLU A 225 24.24 -10.19 7.57
CA GLU A 225 25.07 -10.59 6.42
C GLU A 225 24.27 -10.55 5.11
N ARG A 226 24.86 -9.97 4.08
CA ARG A 226 24.28 -9.90 2.74
C ARG A 226 24.50 -11.21 1.99
N MET A 227 23.56 -11.61 1.14
CA MET A 227 23.69 -12.78 0.27
C MET A 227 24.72 -12.58 -0.85
N GLY A 228 25.01 -11.34 -1.20
CA GLY A 228 25.95 -10.93 -2.22
C GLY A 228 26.02 -9.42 -2.34
N ALA A 229 26.89 -8.93 -3.20
CA ALA A 229 26.98 -7.51 -3.48
C ALA A 229 25.67 -7.00 -4.14
N PRO A 230 25.28 -5.74 -3.87
CA PRO A 230 24.19 -5.09 -4.59
C PRO A 230 24.36 -5.25 -6.11
N ARG A 231 23.23 -5.45 -6.83
CA ARG A 231 23.15 -5.65 -8.29
C ARG A 231 23.75 -6.95 -8.84
N THR A 232 24.38 -7.78 -8.01
CA THR A 232 24.91 -9.11 -8.44
C THR A 232 23.89 -10.23 -8.22
N ILE A 233 22.92 -10.03 -7.34
CA ILE A 233 21.84 -10.97 -7.02
C ILE A 233 20.54 -10.19 -6.97
N CYS A 234 19.56 -10.60 -7.79
CA CYS A 234 18.20 -10.12 -7.66
C CYS A 234 17.36 -11.20 -6.95
N LYS A 235 17.01 -10.94 -5.68
CA LYS A 235 16.23 -11.87 -4.86
C LYS A 235 15.13 -11.12 -4.13
N TYR A 236 13.87 -11.47 -4.43
CA TYR A 236 12.72 -10.89 -3.74
C TYR A 236 12.93 -10.87 -2.22
N SER A 237 12.83 -9.70 -1.62
CA SER A 237 13.11 -9.50 -0.20
C SER A 237 12.06 -8.60 0.45
N CYS A 238 11.37 -9.14 1.45
CA CYS A 238 10.51 -8.36 2.33
C CYS A 238 11.31 -7.34 3.13
N LEU A 239 12.56 -7.69 3.49
CA LEU A 239 13.42 -6.81 4.30
C LEU A 239 13.77 -5.51 3.57
N ASN A 240 13.90 -5.54 2.24
CA ASN A 240 14.08 -4.33 1.43
C ASN A 240 12.94 -3.34 1.65
N TYR A 241 11.72 -3.82 1.62
CA TYR A 241 10.54 -2.95 1.71
C TYR A 241 10.22 -2.53 3.14
N ILE A 242 10.63 -3.31 4.15
CA ILE A 242 10.62 -2.84 5.55
C ILE A 242 11.53 -1.60 5.67
N LEU A 243 12.75 -1.64 5.10
CA LEU A 243 13.65 -0.48 5.09
C LEU A 243 13.10 0.69 4.26
N LEU A 244 12.44 0.44 3.12
CA LEU A 244 11.82 1.51 2.35
C LEU A 244 10.69 2.19 3.14
N GLY A 245 9.90 1.44 3.90
CA GLY A 245 8.93 2.00 4.84
C GLY A 245 9.59 2.88 5.91
N GLU A 246 10.69 2.40 6.52
CA GLU A 246 11.49 3.17 7.47
C GLU A 246 12.06 4.46 6.84
N ILE A 247 12.50 4.39 5.57
CA ILE A 247 12.99 5.56 4.82
C ILE A 247 11.88 6.61 4.64
N VAL A 248 10.65 6.20 4.28
CA VAL A 248 9.52 7.11 4.21
C VAL A 248 9.32 7.82 5.55
N GLU A 249 9.27 7.08 6.65
CA GLU A 249 9.06 7.64 7.99
C GLU A 249 10.19 8.58 8.43
N ARG A 250 11.45 8.23 8.19
CA ARG A 250 12.60 9.09 8.53
C ARG A 250 12.62 10.40 7.74
N LEU A 251 12.27 10.36 6.47
CA LEU A 251 12.29 11.55 5.62
C LEU A 251 11.10 12.48 5.90
N THR A 252 9.95 11.92 6.22
CA THR A 252 8.70 12.69 6.38
C THR A 252 8.36 13.05 7.82
N GLY A 253 8.88 12.29 8.79
CA GLY A 253 8.59 12.46 10.21
C GLY A 253 7.20 11.96 10.63
N VAL A 254 6.45 11.31 9.73
CA VAL A 254 5.15 10.68 10.02
C VAL A 254 5.20 9.20 9.71
N SER A 255 4.25 8.41 10.23
CA SER A 255 4.19 6.97 9.95
C SER A 255 3.90 6.69 8.46
N LEU A 256 4.35 5.53 7.97
CA LEU A 256 4.01 5.07 6.62
C LEU A 256 2.50 5.05 6.37
N ALA A 257 1.72 4.63 7.37
CA ALA A 257 0.25 4.60 7.29
C ALA A 257 -0.33 6.02 7.10
N GLU A 258 0.13 6.97 7.89
CA GLU A 258 -0.31 8.36 7.80
C GLU A 258 0.11 8.98 6.46
N TYR A 259 1.35 8.80 6.05
CA TYR A 259 1.85 9.31 4.78
C TYR A 259 1.05 8.78 3.59
N ALA A 260 0.86 7.46 3.50
CA ALA A 260 0.12 6.83 2.41
C ALA A 260 -1.35 7.25 2.39
N THR A 261 -1.98 7.35 3.57
CA THR A 261 -3.37 7.84 3.68
C THR A 261 -3.50 9.26 3.15
N GLN A 262 -2.64 10.18 3.57
CA GLN A 262 -2.74 11.59 3.19
C GLN A 262 -2.34 11.87 1.74
N ASN A 263 -1.36 11.14 1.20
CA ASN A 263 -0.75 11.47 -0.09
C ASN A 263 -1.14 10.51 -1.23
N ILE A 264 -1.77 9.37 -0.92
CA ILE A 264 -2.19 8.38 -1.91
C ILE A 264 -3.69 8.08 -1.79
N PHE A 265 -4.13 7.56 -0.64
CA PHE A 265 -5.49 7.01 -0.53
C PHE A 265 -6.56 8.10 -0.48
N ALA A 266 -6.37 9.17 0.29
CA ALA A 266 -7.34 10.26 0.36
C ALA A 266 -7.47 11.03 -0.96
N PRO A 267 -6.39 11.42 -1.68
CA PRO A 267 -6.52 12.03 -3.01
C PRO A 267 -7.23 11.14 -4.03
N LEU A 268 -7.04 9.82 -3.95
CA LEU A 268 -7.69 8.85 -4.82
C LEU A 268 -9.10 8.44 -4.34
N GLN A 269 -9.56 8.96 -3.21
CA GLN A 269 -10.83 8.57 -2.58
C GLN A 269 -10.94 7.06 -2.29
N MET A 270 -9.82 6.41 -2.01
CA MET A 270 -9.73 5.00 -1.64
C MET A 270 -10.11 4.83 -0.15
N THR A 271 -11.39 5.02 0.15
CA THR A 271 -11.91 5.10 1.53
C THR A 271 -11.93 3.75 2.25
N ASN A 272 -11.80 2.66 1.51
CA ASN A 272 -11.71 1.29 2.03
C ASN A 272 -10.27 0.75 2.03
N THR A 273 -9.27 1.63 1.97
CA THR A 273 -7.86 1.25 1.99
C THR A 273 -7.17 1.83 3.22
N CYS A 274 -6.65 0.96 4.08
CA CYS A 274 -5.99 1.39 5.31
C CYS A 274 -4.99 0.37 5.83
N PHE A 275 -4.06 0.84 6.65
CA PHE A 275 -3.35 0.01 7.62
C PHE A 275 -4.18 -0.09 8.91
N THR A 276 -3.94 -1.13 9.71
CA THR A 276 -4.56 -1.30 11.04
C THR A 276 -6.07 -1.05 11.07
N PRO A 277 -6.88 -1.90 10.41
CA PRO A 277 -8.33 -1.79 10.38
C PRO A 277 -8.95 -1.65 11.78
N ASN A 278 -9.94 -0.79 11.93
CA ASN A 278 -10.77 -0.75 13.14
C ASN A 278 -11.74 -1.95 13.18
N GLU A 279 -12.45 -2.12 14.29
CA GLU A 279 -13.35 -3.25 14.51
C GLU A 279 -14.49 -3.28 13.46
N GLU A 280 -15.08 -2.16 13.12
CA GLU A 280 -16.13 -2.07 12.10
C GLU A 280 -15.62 -2.48 10.71
N TYR A 281 -14.44 -1.97 10.33
CA TYR A 281 -13.79 -2.34 9.10
C TYR A 281 -13.45 -3.84 9.07
N ALA A 282 -12.97 -4.39 10.18
CA ALA A 282 -12.57 -5.77 10.29
C ALA A 282 -13.72 -6.76 10.05
N GLN A 283 -14.96 -6.40 10.41
CA GLN A 283 -16.15 -7.24 10.20
C GLN A 283 -16.39 -7.59 8.72
N LEU A 284 -16.07 -6.67 7.80
CA LEU A 284 -16.17 -6.90 6.36
C LEU A 284 -14.91 -7.51 5.75
N SER A 285 -13.87 -7.75 6.55
CA SER A 285 -12.62 -8.32 6.05
C SER A 285 -12.74 -9.83 5.86
N ALA A 286 -12.28 -10.32 4.71
CA ALA A 286 -12.07 -11.73 4.46
C ALA A 286 -10.94 -12.22 5.39
N PRO A 287 -11.19 -13.21 6.25
CA PRO A 287 -10.19 -13.68 7.20
C PRO A 287 -9.04 -14.40 6.49
N THR A 288 -7.90 -14.42 7.17
CA THR A 288 -6.75 -15.27 6.86
C THR A 288 -6.45 -16.16 8.06
N SER A 289 -5.59 -17.15 7.91
CA SER A 289 -5.13 -17.97 9.05
C SER A 289 -3.67 -17.64 9.34
N ALA A 290 -3.32 -17.61 10.61
CA ALA A 290 -1.94 -17.45 11.04
C ALA A 290 -1.08 -18.62 10.50
N VAL A 291 0.14 -18.34 10.09
CA VAL A 291 1.05 -19.35 9.55
C VAL A 291 1.39 -20.37 10.64
N GLY A 292 1.00 -21.63 10.41
CA GLY A 292 1.27 -22.74 11.33
C GLY A 292 0.36 -22.81 12.57
N ALA A 293 -0.74 -22.07 12.58
CA ALA A 293 -1.76 -22.11 13.63
C ALA A 293 -3.17 -22.11 13.01
N ASP A 294 -4.13 -22.67 13.75
CA ASP A 294 -5.56 -22.63 13.38
C ASP A 294 -6.23 -21.29 13.79
N GLU A 295 -5.44 -20.28 14.06
CA GLU A 295 -5.93 -18.97 14.48
C GLU A 295 -6.44 -18.18 13.27
N GLU A 296 -7.71 -17.78 13.33
CA GLU A 296 -8.31 -16.88 12.35
C GLU A 296 -7.86 -15.43 12.60
N LEU A 297 -7.39 -14.78 11.56
CA LEU A 297 -7.00 -13.37 11.54
C LEU A 297 -7.98 -12.58 10.67
N ARG A 298 -8.84 -11.79 11.29
CA ARG A 298 -9.84 -10.95 10.63
C ARG A 298 -9.53 -9.47 10.86
N GLY A 299 -9.19 -8.74 9.78
CA GLY A 299 -8.72 -7.37 9.89
C GLY A 299 -7.37 -7.24 10.62
N VAL A 300 -6.67 -8.34 10.78
CA VAL A 300 -5.35 -8.44 11.40
C VAL A 300 -4.35 -8.95 10.37
N VAL A 301 -3.19 -8.32 10.30
CA VAL A 301 -2.16 -8.62 9.29
C VAL A 301 -1.68 -10.05 9.38
N ASN A 302 -1.67 -10.75 8.25
CA ASN A 302 -1.20 -12.14 8.16
C ASN A 302 0.32 -12.28 8.36
N ASP A 303 1.12 -11.35 7.79
CA ASP A 303 2.59 -11.39 7.90
C ASP A 303 3.06 -11.26 9.35
N PRO A 304 3.82 -12.24 9.90
CA PRO A 304 4.23 -12.23 11.29
C PRO A 304 5.15 -11.06 11.67
N LEU A 305 6.06 -10.62 10.77
CA LEU A 305 6.94 -9.48 11.08
C LEU A 305 6.14 -8.18 11.17
N ALA A 306 5.21 -7.98 10.23
CA ALA A 306 4.35 -6.81 10.24
C ALA A 306 3.42 -6.81 11.47
N ARG A 307 2.84 -7.96 11.82
CA ARG A 307 1.92 -8.11 12.95
C ARG A 307 2.61 -7.93 14.30
N GLU A 308 3.66 -8.72 14.55
CA GLU A 308 4.27 -8.83 15.88
C GLU A 308 5.29 -7.74 16.20
N LEU A 309 6.00 -7.24 15.17
CA LEU A 309 7.12 -6.33 15.36
C LEU A 309 6.89 -4.92 14.84
N MET A 310 5.93 -4.72 13.92
CA MET A 310 5.69 -3.44 13.27
C MET A 310 4.29 -2.89 13.55
N ALA A 311 3.60 -3.40 14.57
CA ALA A 311 2.26 -2.97 14.98
C ALA A 311 1.25 -2.91 13.81
N GLY A 312 1.36 -3.81 12.83
CA GLY A 312 0.50 -3.87 11.66
C GLY A 312 0.88 -2.89 10.52
N VAL A 313 1.83 -1.99 10.73
CA VAL A 313 2.27 -1.01 9.73
C VAL A 313 3.68 -1.32 9.28
N SER A 314 3.82 -1.97 8.14
CA SER A 314 5.15 -2.35 7.64
C SER A 314 5.24 -2.17 6.13
N GLY A 315 6.44 -1.86 5.65
CA GLY A 315 6.65 -1.68 4.22
C GLY A 315 6.49 -2.97 3.41
N ASN A 316 6.60 -4.14 4.02
CA ASN A 316 6.46 -5.41 3.31
C ASN A 316 5.02 -5.94 3.24
N ALA A 317 4.15 -5.57 4.19
CA ALA A 317 2.76 -6.02 4.34
C ALA A 317 2.01 -5.11 5.33
N GLY A 318 0.69 -5.26 5.43
CA GLY A 318 -0.15 -4.59 6.43
C GLY A 318 -1.27 -3.74 5.84
N LEU A 319 -1.28 -3.54 4.52
CA LEU A 319 -2.34 -2.81 3.85
C LEU A 319 -3.56 -3.70 3.62
N PHE A 320 -4.74 -3.16 3.91
CA PHE A 320 -6.04 -3.74 3.58
C PHE A 320 -6.74 -2.87 2.53
N SER A 321 -7.51 -3.51 1.64
CA SER A 321 -8.25 -2.79 0.60
C SER A 321 -9.39 -3.64 0.02
N THR A 322 -10.19 -3.02 -0.85
CA THR A 322 -11.19 -3.65 -1.72
C THR A 322 -10.71 -3.72 -3.17
N ALA A 323 -11.39 -4.51 -3.99
CA ALA A 323 -11.08 -4.58 -5.42
C ALA A 323 -11.38 -3.23 -6.12
N GLU A 324 -12.40 -2.52 -5.68
CA GLU A 324 -12.80 -1.23 -6.25
C GLU A 324 -11.80 -0.11 -5.95
N ASP A 325 -11.32 0.01 -4.71
CA ASP A 325 -10.26 0.96 -4.37
C ASP A 325 -8.97 0.68 -5.18
N LEU A 326 -8.61 -0.60 -5.32
CA LEU A 326 -7.48 -1.00 -6.16
C LEU A 326 -7.71 -0.72 -7.64
N ALA A 327 -8.96 -0.76 -8.12
CA ALA A 327 -9.31 -0.38 -9.48
C ALA A 327 -9.03 1.12 -9.72
N VAL A 328 -9.32 1.97 -8.74
CA VAL A 328 -8.93 3.40 -8.79
C VAL A 328 -7.42 3.57 -8.82
N TYR A 329 -6.69 2.83 -7.98
CA TYR A 329 -5.23 2.90 -7.94
C TYR A 329 -4.59 2.51 -9.28
N VAL A 330 -5.04 1.41 -9.90
CA VAL A 330 -4.49 0.99 -11.20
C VAL A 330 -4.92 1.92 -12.34
N ALA A 331 -6.14 2.47 -12.30
CA ALA A 331 -6.59 3.48 -13.25
C ALA A 331 -5.72 4.73 -13.17
N MET A 332 -5.38 5.20 -11.96
CA MET A 332 -4.42 6.29 -11.75
C MET A 332 -3.06 5.98 -12.41
N LEU A 333 -2.51 4.77 -12.22
CA LEU A 333 -1.25 4.37 -12.87
C LEU A 333 -1.37 4.34 -14.40
N LEU A 334 -2.45 3.76 -14.94
CA LEU A 334 -2.71 3.69 -16.39
C LEU A 334 -2.92 5.08 -17.00
N ASN A 335 -3.36 6.04 -16.19
CA ASN A 335 -3.55 7.44 -16.58
C ASN A 335 -2.35 8.35 -16.28
N GLY A 336 -1.16 7.74 -16.14
CA GLY A 336 0.08 8.49 -15.96
C GLY A 336 0.17 9.25 -14.64
N GLY A 337 -0.43 8.72 -13.57
CA GLY A 337 -0.31 9.21 -12.21
C GLY A 337 -1.38 10.23 -11.77
N GLU A 338 -2.44 10.37 -12.57
CA GLU A 338 -3.54 11.30 -12.32
C GLU A 338 -4.89 10.56 -12.29
N TRP A 339 -5.75 10.98 -11.38
CA TRP A 339 -7.12 10.47 -11.25
C TRP A 339 -8.08 11.61 -10.92
N GLN A 340 -9.13 11.81 -11.75
CA GLN A 340 -10.18 12.83 -11.56
C GLN A 340 -9.65 14.26 -11.27
N GLY A 341 -8.51 14.60 -11.88
CA GLY A 341 -7.86 15.90 -11.68
C GLY A 341 -6.86 15.96 -10.51
N GLU A 342 -6.82 14.94 -9.66
CA GLU A 342 -5.83 14.80 -8.60
C GLU A 342 -4.59 14.06 -9.10
N ARG A 343 -3.42 14.68 -8.93
CA ARG A 343 -2.15 14.10 -9.33
C ARG A 343 -1.41 13.51 -8.16
N VAL A 344 -1.32 12.18 -8.13
CA VAL A 344 -0.58 11.42 -7.10
C VAL A 344 0.88 11.25 -7.49
N LEU A 345 1.14 11.02 -8.79
CA LEU A 345 2.49 10.89 -9.36
C LEU A 345 2.59 11.64 -10.68
N THR A 346 3.77 12.08 -11.06
CA THR A 346 4.00 12.50 -12.45
C THR A 346 4.06 11.29 -13.38
N SER A 347 3.79 11.49 -14.67
CA SER A 347 3.93 10.43 -15.68
C SER A 347 5.34 9.85 -15.71
N ARG A 348 6.37 10.66 -15.41
CA ARG A 348 7.75 10.20 -15.31
C ARG A 348 7.93 9.22 -14.13
N ALA A 349 7.38 9.52 -12.97
CA ALA A 349 7.47 8.65 -11.81
C ALA A 349 6.75 7.32 -12.05
N VAL A 350 5.57 7.38 -12.70
CA VAL A 350 4.87 6.16 -13.14
C VAL A 350 5.75 5.33 -14.07
N GLU A 351 6.37 5.93 -15.10
CA GLU A 351 7.29 5.20 -15.99
C GLU A 351 8.43 4.53 -15.21
N MET A 352 9.00 5.23 -14.24
CA MET A 352 10.09 4.68 -13.43
C MET A 352 9.65 3.47 -12.60
N LEU A 353 8.40 3.43 -12.07
CA LEU A 353 7.87 2.26 -11.36
C LEU A 353 7.89 0.99 -12.23
N PHE A 354 7.74 1.15 -13.54
CA PHE A 354 7.72 0.05 -14.52
C PHE A 354 9.08 -0.19 -15.22
N THR A 355 10.11 0.55 -14.84
CA THR A 355 11.44 0.45 -15.44
C THR A 355 12.32 -0.52 -14.65
N VAL A 356 13.04 -1.39 -15.37
CA VAL A 356 14.10 -2.23 -14.80
C VAL A 356 15.32 -1.37 -14.52
N PRO A 357 15.96 -1.47 -13.34
CA PRO A 357 17.16 -0.71 -13.05
C PRO A 357 18.30 -1.06 -14.02
N GLU A 358 19.09 -0.06 -14.39
CA GLU A 358 20.22 -0.23 -15.26
C GLU A 358 21.32 -1.09 -14.59
N GLY A 359 21.92 -1.99 -15.35
CA GLY A 359 23.01 -2.84 -14.87
C GLY A 359 22.58 -3.99 -13.95
N VAL A 360 21.27 -4.26 -13.84
CA VAL A 360 20.73 -5.40 -13.08
C VAL A 360 20.07 -6.38 -14.04
N GLU A 361 20.52 -7.61 -14.03
CA GLU A 361 19.88 -8.70 -14.78
C GLU A 361 18.70 -9.26 -13.98
N THR A 362 17.49 -8.81 -14.34
CA THR A 362 16.26 -9.13 -13.59
C THR A 362 15.01 -8.94 -14.42
N THR A 363 13.94 -9.66 -14.05
CA THR A 363 12.58 -9.38 -14.52
C THR A 363 11.91 -8.24 -13.74
N ARG A 364 12.49 -7.83 -12.60
CA ARG A 364 11.87 -6.87 -11.68
C ARG A 364 12.14 -5.43 -12.09
N THR A 365 11.08 -4.64 -12.04
CA THR A 365 11.13 -3.18 -12.10
C THR A 365 11.25 -2.60 -10.69
N MET A 366 11.08 -1.30 -10.54
CA MET A 366 11.10 -0.63 -9.23
C MET A 366 9.93 -1.04 -8.31
N ALA A 367 8.83 -1.59 -8.85
CA ALA A 367 7.67 -1.97 -8.06
C ALA A 367 7.02 -3.29 -8.49
N TRP A 368 7.27 -3.76 -9.71
CA TRP A 368 6.55 -4.87 -10.33
C TRP A 368 7.51 -5.96 -10.80
N ASP A 369 6.98 -7.17 -10.97
CA ASP A 369 7.63 -8.21 -11.76
C ASP A 369 7.08 -8.19 -13.19
N ARG A 370 7.85 -8.69 -14.14
CA ARG A 370 7.41 -8.77 -15.53
C ARG A 370 7.12 -10.22 -15.93
N LEU A 371 6.03 -10.38 -16.65
CA LEU A 371 5.65 -11.64 -17.28
C LEU A 371 5.61 -11.48 -18.80
N SER A 372 5.63 -12.61 -19.50
CA SER A 372 5.33 -12.67 -20.93
C SER A 372 3.89 -12.21 -21.23
N SER A 373 3.58 -11.99 -22.49
CA SER A 373 2.21 -11.69 -22.94
C SER A 373 1.22 -12.82 -22.61
N ASN A 374 1.69 -14.02 -22.34
CA ASN A 374 0.90 -15.17 -21.94
C ASN A 374 0.80 -15.35 -20.42
N PHE A 375 1.19 -14.35 -19.65
CA PHE A 375 1.21 -14.37 -18.18
C PHE A 375 2.12 -15.45 -17.56
N GLU A 376 3.15 -15.86 -18.28
CA GLU A 376 4.16 -16.82 -17.85
C GLU A 376 5.45 -16.11 -17.43
N ALA A 377 6.30 -16.82 -16.71
CA ALA A 377 7.64 -16.33 -16.41
C ALA A 377 8.41 -16.08 -17.72
N LEU A 378 9.21 -15.00 -17.74
CA LEU A 378 10.01 -14.67 -18.90
C LEU A 378 11.11 -15.74 -19.12
N GLU A 379 11.28 -16.13 -20.37
CA GLU A 379 12.45 -16.88 -20.80
C GLU A 379 13.66 -15.96 -21.01
N GLU A 380 14.86 -16.53 -21.10
CA GLU A 380 16.09 -15.77 -21.32
C GLU A 380 16.00 -14.94 -22.60
N GLY A 381 16.18 -13.64 -22.48
CA GLY A 381 16.12 -12.69 -23.60
C GLY A 381 14.70 -12.21 -23.98
N GLU A 382 13.66 -12.73 -23.34
CA GLU A 382 12.28 -12.28 -23.57
C GLU A 382 12.03 -10.92 -22.93
N VAL A 383 11.28 -10.04 -23.61
CA VAL A 383 10.85 -8.74 -23.07
C VAL A 383 9.44 -8.87 -22.54
N GLY A 384 9.28 -8.78 -21.23
CA GLY A 384 7.97 -8.80 -20.58
C GLY A 384 7.12 -7.57 -20.92
N SER A 385 5.84 -7.81 -21.20
CA SER A 385 4.84 -6.77 -21.47
C SER A 385 3.79 -6.63 -20.36
N ILE A 386 3.63 -7.64 -19.53
CA ILE A 386 2.70 -7.66 -18.41
C ILE A 386 3.46 -7.41 -17.10
N TYR A 387 2.93 -6.54 -16.29
CA TYR A 387 3.48 -6.21 -14.98
C TYR A 387 2.61 -6.81 -13.89
N VAL A 388 3.20 -7.49 -12.93
CA VAL A 388 2.46 -8.19 -11.88
C VAL A 388 3.08 -7.97 -10.51
N HIS A 389 2.23 -7.91 -9.49
CA HIS A 389 2.64 -8.15 -8.12
C HIS A 389 1.61 -9.03 -7.42
N THR A 390 2.09 -9.88 -6.51
CA THR A 390 1.25 -10.86 -5.82
C THR A 390 1.41 -10.77 -4.31
N GLY A 391 0.33 -11.09 -3.59
CA GLY A 391 0.31 -11.20 -2.14
C GLY A 391 0.28 -12.66 -1.67
N ALA A 392 0.87 -12.93 -0.51
CA ALA A 392 0.91 -14.25 0.10
C ALA A 392 -0.49 -14.76 0.45
N THR A 393 -1.41 -13.88 0.79
CA THR A 393 -2.83 -14.17 1.09
C THR A 393 -3.65 -14.59 -0.12
N GLY A 394 -3.08 -14.51 -1.32
CA GLY A 394 -3.73 -14.90 -2.57
C GLY A 394 -4.06 -13.73 -3.51
N THR A 395 -3.85 -12.52 -3.06
CA THR A 395 -4.11 -11.29 -3.81
C THR A 395 -3.12 -11.09 -4.98
N SER A 396 -3.55 -10.43 -6.06
CA SER A 396 -2.69 -10.04 -7.17
C SER A 396 -3.27 -8.90 -7.99
N ILE A 397 -2.35 -8.14 -8.61
CA ILE A 397 -2.66 -7.14 -9.63
C ILE A 397 -1.79 -7.47 -10.86
N HIS A 398 -2.42 -7.55 -12.03
CA HIS A 398 -1.77 -7.67 -13.32
C HIS A 398 -2.07 -6.43 -14.15
N ILE A 399 -1.08 -5.82 -14.77
CA ILE A 399 -1.22 -4.59 -15.55
C ILE A 399 -0.66 -4.81 -16.94
N ASP A 400 -1.51 -4.70 -17.95
CA ASP A 400 -1.12 -4.57 -19.35
C ASP A 400 -1.21 -3.09 -19.75
N ARG A 401 -0.08 -2.42 -19.78
CA ARG A 401 -0.02 -1.00 -20.12
C ARG A 401 -0.33 -0.73 -21.58
N ALA A 402 0.00 -1.67 -22.48
CA ALA A 402 -0.25 -1.53 -23.90
C ALA A 402 -1.75 -1.58 -24.21
N GLN A 403 -2.49 -2.42 -23.49
CA GLN A 403 -3.95 -2.55 -23.60
C GLN A 403 -4.72 -1.59 -22.67
N ARG A 404 -4.00 -0.73 -21.88
CA ARG A 404 -4.60 0.10 -20.83
C ARG A 404 -5.55 -0.69 -19.93
N MET A 405 -5.11 -1.87 -19.50
CA MET A 405 -5.92 -2.84 -18.79
C MET A 405 -5.24 -3.30 -17.51
N ALA A 406 -6.04 -3.55 -16.47
CA ALA A 406 -5.56 -4.21 -15.28
C ALA A 406 -6.57 -5.25 -14.78
N ILE A 407 -6.04 -6.30 -14.14
CA ILE A 407 -6.82 -7.38 -13.55
C ILE A 407 -6.45 -7.46 -12.07
N ILE A 408 -7.44 -7.35 -11.21
CA ILE A 408 -7.31 -7.43 -9.76
C ILE A 408 -7.98 -8.72 -9.31
N ILE A 409 -7.25 -9.56 -8.59
CA ILE A 409 -7.75 -10.82 -8.06
C ILE A 409 -7.44 -10.83 -6.57
N LEU A 410 -8.49 -10.80 -5.75
CA LEU A 410 -8.40 -10.85 -4.30
C LEU A 410 -8.98 -12.17 -3.81
N THR A 411 -8.21 -12.91 -3.03
CA THR A 411 -8.62 -14.18 -2.44
C THR A 411 -8.13 -14.27 -0.99
N ASN A 412 -8.74 -15.14 -0.21
CA ASN A 412 -8.31 -15.46 1.14
C ASN A 412 -7.74 -16.90 1.22
N ARG A 413 -6.88 -17.26 0.27
CA ARG A 413 -6.34 -18.63 0.14
C ARG A 413 -5.69 -19.17 1.42
N THR A 414 -5.12 -18.32 2.27
CA THR A 414 -4.48 -18.74 3.52
C THR A 414 -5.49 -19.16 4.59
N HIS A 415 -6.78 -18.90 4.39
CA HIS A 415 -7.87 -19.37 5.23
C HIS A 415 -8.42 -20.72 4.77
N ALA A 416 -8.14 -21.15 3.56
CA ALA A 416 -8.64 -22.41 2.98
C ALA A 416 -7.86 -23.63 3.48
N GLU A 417 -8.53 -24.78 3.61
CA GLU A 417 -7.89 -26.04 4.03
C GLU A 417 -6.86 -26.56 3.03
N GLY A 418 -7.08 -26.32 1.75
CA GLY A 418 -6.22 -26.71 0.65
C GLY A 418 -5.13 -25.72 0.29
N ALA A 419 -4.63 -24.93 1.24
CA ALA A 419 -3.70 -23.79 1.02
C ALA A 419 -2.43 -24.09 0.16
N ALA A 420 -2.14 -25.38 -0.11
CA ALA A 420 -1.09 -25.81 -1.01
C ALA A 420 -1.51 -25.85 -2.48
N SER A 421 -2.77 -25.65 -2.81
CA SER A 421 -3.25 -25.72 -4.19
C SER A 421 -2.95 -24.42 -4.95
N ASP A 422 -2.96 -24.53 -6.24
CA ASP A 422 -2.23 -23.70 -7.19
C ASP A 422 -2.93 -22.37 -7.51
N ILE A 423 -2.99 -21.44 -6.53
CA ILE A 423 -3.52 -20.09 -6.75
C ILE A 423 -2.80 -19.37 -7.91
N LYS A 424 -1.58 -19.79 -8.25
CA LYS A 424 -0.85 -19.25 -9.39
C LYS A 424 -1.55 -19.58 -10.71
N GLU A 425 -2.02 -20.83 -10.85
CA GLU A 425 -2.75 -21.27 -12.04
C GLU A 425 -4.13 -20.59 -12.14
N LEU A 426 -4.81 -20.37 -11.02
CA LEU A 426 -6.06 -19.57 -11.04
C LEU A 426 -5.80 -18.16 -11.58
N ARG A 427 -4.78 -17.47 -11.06
CA ARG A 427 -4.39 -16.12 -11.52
C ARG A 427 -4.09 -16.11 -13.01
N ARG A 428 -3.30 -17.08 -13.49
CA ARG A 428 -2.95 -17.21 -14.91
C ARG A 428 -4.19 -17.49 -15.78
N SER A 429 -5.06 -18.39 -15.33
CA SER A 429 -6.29 -18.72 -16.05
C SER A 429 -7.22 -17.50 -16.21
N ILE A 430 -7.46 -16.76 -15.12
CA ILE A 430 -8.27 -15.53 -15.17
C ILE A 430 -7.61 -14.51 -16.11
N ALA A 431 -6.30 -14.27 -15.97
CA ALA A 431 -5.59 -13.32 -16.81
C ALA A 431 -5.66 -13.73 -18.31
N THR A 432 -5.55 -15.01 -18.62
CA THR A 432 -5.71 -15.54 -19.97
C THR A 432 -7.14 -15.31 -20.49
N ILE A 433 -8.17 -15.62 -19.69
CA ILE A 433 -9.57 -15.37 -20.07
C ILE A 433 -9.77 -13.88 -20.43
N VAL A 434 -9.29 -12.98 -19.58
CA VAL A 434 -9.42 -11.54 -19.79
C VAL A 434 -8.67 -11.09 -21.05
N SER A 435 -7.49 -11.64 -21.33
CA SER A 435 -6.73 -11.28 -22.53
C SER A 435 -7.44 -11.69 -23.83
N TYR A 436 -8.16 -12.82 -23.82
CA TYR A 436 -8.98 -13.26 -24.96
C TYR A 436 -10.32 -12.50 -25.07
N ALA A 437 -10.74 -11.78 -24.04
CA ALA A 437 -11.92 -10.93 -24.11
C ALA A 437 -11.65 -9.59 -24.84
N VAL A 438 -10.42 -9.25 -25.14
CA VAL A 438 -10.07 -8.02 -25.88
C VAL A 438 -10.53 -8.15 -27.33
N MET A 439 -11.44 -7.25 -27.77
CA MET A 439 -12.00 -7.18 -29.13
C MET A 439 -11.13 -6.33 -30.07
#